data_07b99beb3a34367908465083af03dffa
#
_entry.id   07b99beb3a34367908465083af03dffa
#
_cell.length_a   1.000
_cell.length_b   1.000
_cell.length_c   1.000
_cell.angle_alpha   90.00
_cell.angle_beta   90.00
_cell.angle_gamma   90.00
#
_symmetry.space_group_name_H-M   'P 1'
#
loop_
_entity.id
_entity.type
_entity.pdbx_description
1 polymer ?
#
loop_
_entity_poly.entity_id
_entity_poly.type
_entity_poly.pdbx_seq_one_letter_code
_entity_poly.pdbx_strand_id
1 'polypeptide(L)'
;GSELRGAGLMNEASTRIVRTFLDRSNCPETNFFIGEVVSYPGKWSSFPPHTHVEPEIYFYKFLPENGYGYAEVGDTVYKVHHNDATCMAHGVTHSQATAPGYAEYYIWAIRLRDNDPMVTTVVPEHAWVAEKDAKYFPEI
;
A
#
# COMPACT_ATOMS: atom_id res chain seq x y z
N GLY A 1 -14.87 8.20 -3.58
CA GLY A 1 -15.64 6.97 -3.27
C GLY A 1 -14.78 5.92 -2.59
N SER A 2 -15.39 4.88 -2.06
CA SER A 2 -14.68 3.71 -1.51
C SER A 2 -14.55 2.64 -2.59
N GLU A 3 -13.39 1.99 -2.65
CA GLU A 3 -13.11 0.91 -3.58
C GLU A 3 -12.60 -0.32 -2.81
N LEU A 4 -13.24 -1.47 -3.01
CA LEU A 4 -12.72 -2.75 -2.52
C LEU A 4 -11.71 -3.27 -3.54
N ARG A 5 -10.45 -3.35 -3.15
CA ARG A 5 -9.36 -3.88 -3.98
C ARG A 5 -8.90 -5.24 -3.50
N GLY A 6 -8.37 -6.04 -4.41
CA GLY A 6 -7.77 -7.34 -4.13
C GLY A 6 -8.76 -8.50 -4.01
N ALA A 7 -10.06 -8.25 -4.03
CA ALA A 7 -11.06 -9.31 -4.02
C ALA A 7 -10.95 -10.17 -5.30
N GLY A 8 -10.92 -11.50 -5.14
CA GLY A 8 -10.77 -12.45 -6.24
C GLY A 8 -9.36 -12.52 -6.85
N LEU A 9 -8.38 -11.82 -6.27
CA LEU A 9 -6.99 -11.80 -6.74
C LEU A 9 -6.04 -12.31 -5.66
N MET A 10 -4.95 -12.95 -6.05
CA MET A 10 -3.87 -13.39 -5.15
C MET A 10 -4.38 -14.18 -3.93
N ASN A 11 -5.39 -15.07 -4.14
CA ASN A 11 -6.05 -15.81 -3.06
C ASN A 11 -6.54 -14.89 -1.91
N GLU A 12 -7.09 -13.75 -2.26
CA GLU A 12 -7.57 -12.73 -1.30
C GLU A 12 -6.46 -12.15 -0.39
N ALA A 13 -5.18 -12.36 -0.74
CA ALA A 13 -4.06 -11.95 0.11
C ALA A 13 -3.97 -10.43 0.30
N SER A 14 -4.53 -9.64 -0.62
CA SER A 14 -4.44 -8.18 -0.62
C SER A 14 -5.81 -7.49 -0.55
N THR A 15 -6.80 -8.13 0.05
CA THR A 15 -8.13 -7.54 0.22
C THR A 15 -8.10 -6.34 1.16
N ARG A 16 -8.53 -5.19 0.66
CA ARG A 16 -8.50 -3.91 1.36
C ARG A 16 -9.52 -2.93 0.80
N ILE A 17 -9.89 -1.95 1.59
CA ILE A 17 -10.69 -0.80 1.16
C ILE A 17 -9.75 0.36 0.88
N VAL A 18 -9.93 1.03 -0.26
CA VAL A 18 -9.12 2.19 -0.65
C VAL A 18 -10.03 3.38 -0.89
N ARG A 19 -9.63 4.54 -0.39
CA ARG A 19 -10.31 5.82 -0.64
C ARG A 19 -9.29 6.88 -0.98
N THR A 20 -9.47 7.54 -2.11
CA THR A 20 -8.67 8.70 -2.51
C THR A 20 -9.39 9.98 -2.07
N PHE A 21 -8.69 10.84 -1.36
CA PHE A 21 -9.22 12.14 -0.90
C PHE A 21 -8.87 13.27 -1.84
N LEU A 22 -7.61 13.31 -2.28
CA LEU A 22 -7.05 14.40 -3.04
C LEU A 22 -6.10 13.86 -4.10
N ASP A 23 -6.36 14.19 -5.33
CA ASP A 23 -5.47 13.98 -6.47
C ASP A 23 -5.79 15.00 -7.59
N ARG A 24 -5.08 14.91 -8.70
CA ARG A 24 -5.31 15.82 -9.84
C ARG A 24 -6.62 15.58 -10.57
N SER A 25 -7.35 14.50 -10.31
CA SER A 25 -8.67 14.28 -10.87
C SER A 25 -9.76 15.14 -10.21
N ASN A 26 -9.60 15.42 -8.91
CA ASN A 26 -10.53 16.25 -8.14
C ASN A 26 -9.98 17.65 -7.79
N CYS A 27 -8.67 17.85 -7.91
CA CYS A 27 -8.01 19.15 -7.73
C CYS A 27 -6.81 19.23 -8.69
N PRO A 28 -7.01 19.68 -9.94
CA PRO A 28 -6.00 19.62 -11.00
C PRO A 28 -4.67 20.31 -10.69
N GLU A 29 -4.69 21.36 -9.88
CA GLU A 29 -3.52 22.11 -9.47
C GLU A 29 -2.82 21.57 -8.23
N THR A 30 -3.31 20.50 -7.65
CA THR A 30 -2.67 19.92 -6.46
C THR A 30 -1.34 19.25 -6.80
N ASN A 31 -0.39 19.41 -5.89
CA ASN A 31 0.86 18.64 -5.86
C ASN A 31 0.84 17.56 -4.78
N PHE A 32 -0.35 17.12 -4.37
CA PHE A 32 -0.52 16.02 -3.43
C PHE A 32 -1.41 14.92 -4.00
N PHE A 33 -1.05 13.69 -3.65
CA PHE A 33 -1.90 12.53 -3.79
C PHE A 33 -2.09 11.91 -2.40
N ILE A 34 -3.29 12.05 -1.87
CA ILE A 34 -3.62 11.66 -0.49
C ILE A 34 -4.84 10.75 -0.49
N GLY A 35 -4.75 9.69 0.28
CA GLY A 35 -5.89 8.80 0.51
C GLY A 35 -5.64 7.90 1.69
N GLU A 36 -6.49 6.91 1.85
CA GLU A 36 -6.42 5.94 2.94
C GLU A 36 -6.64 4.52 2.47
N VAL A 37 -6.06 3.59 3.22
CA VAL A 37 -6.27 2.15 3.07
C VAL A 37 -6.77 1.59 4.39
N VAL A 38 -7.73 0.68 4.32
CA VAL A 38 -8.10 -0.22 5.41
C VAL A 38 -7.81 -1.64 4.96
N SER A 39 -6.75 -2.24 5.47
CA SER A 39 -6.40 -3.64 5.20
C SER A 39 -7.15 -4.56 6.16
N TYR A 40 -7.72 -5.63 5.60
CA TYR A 40 -8.33 -6.67 6.42
C TYR A 40 -7.26 -7.44 7.21
N PRO A 41 -7.62 -8.06 8.35
CA PRO A 41 -6.68 -8.80 9.19
C PRO A 41 -5.86 -9.84 8.43
N GLY A 42 -4.53 -9.80 8.61
CA GLY A 42 -3.59 -10.72 7.97
C GLY A 42 -3.35 -10.47 6.48
N LYS A 43 -3.87 -9.38 5.93
CA LYS A 43 -3.76 -9.08 4.49
C LYS A 43 -2.60 -8.13 4.20
N TRP A 44 -2.21 -8.12 2.92
CA TRP A 44 -1.19 -7.24 2.36
C TRP A 44 -1.81 -6.04 1.67
N SER A 45 -1.05 -4.98 1.56
CA SER A 45 -1.37 -3.83 0.71
C SER A 45 -0.11 -3.28 0.04
N SER A 46 -0.28 -2.43 -0.96
CA SER A 46 0.84 -1.99 -1.81
C SER A 46 1.64 -3.16 -2.40
N PHE A 47 0.98 -4.30 -2.60
CA PHE A 47 1.56 -5.52 -3.15
C PHE A 47 0.95 -5.83 -4.53
N PRO A 48 1.73 -6.26 -5.56
CA PRO A 48 3.19 -6.51 -5.53
C PRO A 48 4.01 -5.27 -5.16
N PRO A 49 5.24 -5.47 -4.61
CA PRO A 49 6.14 -4.37 -4.30
C PRO A 49 6.37 -3.50 -5.52
N HIS A 50 6.41 -2.21 -5.33
CA HIS A 50 6.56 -1.25 -6.42
C HIS A 50 7.39 -0.04 -6.00
N THR A 51 7.79 0.74 -6.99
CA THR A 51 8.53 1.99 -6.80
C THR A 51 7.86 3.12 -7.54
N HIS A 52 8.07 4.33 -7.07
CA HIS A 52 7.84 5.59 -7.78
C HIS A 52 8.85 6.62 -7.29
N VAL A 53 9.09 7.64 -8.09
CA VAL A 53 10.12 8.64 -7.79
C VAL A 53 9.72 9.55 -6.63
N GLU A 54 8.45 9.79 -6.48
CA GLU A 54 7.87 10.68 -5.47
C GLU A 54 8.05 10.12 -4.06
N PRO A 55 8.45 10.95 -3.09
CA PRO A 55 8.48 10.54 -1.69
C PRO A 55 7.07 10.35 -1.15
N GLU A 56 6.92 9.40 -0.26
CA GLU A 56 5.64 9.04 0.35
C GLU A 56 5.77 8.85 1.85
N ILE A 57 4.72 9.18 2.57
CA ILE A 57 4.60 8.95 4.01
C ILE A 57 3.34 8.14 4.27
N TYR A 58 3.45 7.13 5.12
CA TYR A 58 2.30 6.42 5.70
C TYR A 58 2.19 6.73 7.18
N PHE A 59 0.97 6.99 7.64
CA PHE A 59 0.63 7.12 9.05
C PHE A 59 -0.40 6.06 9.42
N TYR A 60 -0.12 5.27 10.46
CA TYR A 60 -0.84 4.04 10.79
C TYR A 60 -1.77 4.16 11.99
N LYS A 61 -2.89 3.48 11.88
CA LYS A 61 -3.78 3.14 12.99
C LYS A 61 -4.11 1.65 12.94
N PHE A 62 -4.35 1.05 14.09
CA PHE A 62 -4.76 -0.36 14.19
C PHE A 62 -6.04 -0.47 15.01
N LEU A 63 -6.86 -1.48 14.67
CA LEU A 63 -8.05 -1.83 15.46
C LEU A 63 -8.07 -3.35 15.69
N PRO A 64 -8.01 -3.83 16.95
CA PRO A 64 -7.71 -3.09 18.19
C PRO A 64 -6.36 -2.34 18.16
N GLU A 65 -6.22 -1.32 19.02
CA GLU A 65 -5.05 -0.42 19.01
C GLU A 65 -3.70 -1.09 19.37
N ASN A 66 -3.73 -2.25 20.02
CA ASN A 66 -2.55 -3.06 20.29
C ASN A 66 -2.08 -3.89 19.07
N GLY A 67 -2.71 -3.72 17.91
CA GLY A 67 -2.31 -4.34 16.67
C GLY A 67 -0.99 -3.82 16.12
N TYR A 68 -0.46 -4.55 15.17
CA TYR A 68 0.77 -4.19 14.48
C TYR A 68 0.78 -4.71 13.04
N GLY A 69 1.70 -4.20 12.25
CA GLY A 69 1.96 -4.64 10.90
C GLY A 69 3.43 -4.55 10.55
N TYR A 70 3.75 -4.83 9.30
CA TYR A 70 5.08 -4.72 8.74
C TYR A 70 5.07 -3.78 7.53
N ALA A 71 6.03 -2.87 7.53
CA ALA A 71 6.26 -1.93 6.43
C ALA A 71 7.63 -2.24 5.81
N GLU A 72 7.63 -2.65 4.55
CA GLU A 72 8.84 -2.76 3.74
C GLU A 72 9.26 -1.36 3.30
N VAL A 73 10.54 -1.03 3.46
CA VAL A 73 11.18 0.18 2.94
C VAL A 73 12.54 -0.23 2.36
N GLY A 74 12.58 -0.53 1.07
CA GLY A 74 13.74 -1.18 0.45
C GLY A 74 13.96 -2.57 1.02
N ASP A 75 15.18 -2.86 1.44
CA ASP A 75 15.54 -4.14 2.06
C ASP A 75 15.26 -4.19 3.57
N THR A 76 14.73 -3.11 4.16
CA THR A 76 14.43 -3.04 5.58
C THR A 76 12.94 -3.23 5.83
N VAL A 77 12.61 -4.04 6.82
CA VAL A 77 11.24 -4.22 7.29
C VAL A 77 11.09 -3.64 8.68
N TYR A 78 10.16 -2.72 8.84
CA TYR A 78 9.82 -2.11 10.12
C TYR A 78 8.55 -2.72 10.69
N LYS A 79 8.56 -3.06 11.97
CA LYS A 79 7.33 -3.35 12.70
C LYS A 79 6.68 -2.02 13.06
N VAL A 80 5.46 -1.81 12.56
CA VAL A 80 4.70 -0.58 12.79
C VAL A 80 3.56 -0.82 13.76
N HIS A 81 3.30 0.17 14.62
CA HIS A 81 2.27 0.14 15.65
C HIS A 81 1.28 1.30 15.46
N HIS A 82 0.27 1.32 16.30
CA HIS A 82 -0.72 2.39 16.31
C HIS A 82 -0.06 3.75 16.56
N ASN A 83 -0.33 4.72 15.68
CA ASN A 83 0.26 6.06 15.62
C ASN A 83 1.72 6.14 15.14
N ASP A 84 2.27 5.07 14.59
CA ASP A 84 3.56 5.15 13.90
C ASP A 84 3.41 5.77 12.50
N ALA A 85 4.54 6.19 11.95
CA ALA A 85 4.65 6.62 10.56
C ALA A 85 5.90 6.03 9.92
N THR A 86 5.82 5.77 8.62
CA THR A 86 6.98 5.40 7.79
C THR A 86 7.17 6.42 6.66
N CYS A 87 8.42 6.65 6.31
CA CYS A 87 8.78 7.53 5.20
C CYS A 87 9.48 6.70 4.12
N MET A 88 8.91 6.69 2.93
CA MET A 88 9.50 6.09 1.74
C MET A 88 10.17 7.19 0.92
N ALA A 89 11.50 7.15 0.87
CA ALA A 89 12.28 8.06 0.05
C ALA A 89 12.13 7.72 -1.45
N HIS A 90 12.75 8.52 -2.31
CA HIS A 90 12.69 8.36 -3.75
C HIS A 90 13.07 6.95 -4.22
N GLY A 91 12.21 6.34 -5.01
CA GLY A 91 12.48 5.08 -5.68
C GLY A 91 12.63 3.85 -4.77
N VAL A 92 12.26 3.97 -3.51
CA VAL A 92 12.33 2.86 -2.55
C VAL A 92 11.15 1.93 -2.76
N THR A 93 11.42 0.62 -2.86
CA THR A 93 10.35 -0.40 -2.87
C THR A 93 9.62 -0.42 -1.55
N HIS A 94 8.32 -0.59 -1.60
CA HIS A 94 7.50 -0.67 -0.41
C HIS A 94 6.29 -1.60 -0.61
N SER A 95 5.92 -2.27 0.45
CA SER A 95 4.71 -3.04 0.61
C SER A 95 4.36 -3.10 2.09
N GLN A 96 3.11 -3.46 2.39
CA GLN A 96 2.60 -3.45 3.76
C GLN A 96 1.93 -4.79 4.06
N ALA A 97 2.01 -5.23 5.31
CA ALA A 97 1.25 -6.38 5.79
C ALA A 97 0.73 -6.13 7.20
N THR A 98 -0.51 -6.48 7.46
CA THR A 98 -1.08 -6.40 8.81
C THR A 98 -1.07 -7.76 9.50
N ALA A 99 -0.88 -7.76 10.82
CA ALA A 99 -0.94 -8.99 11.61
C ALA A 99 -2.35 -9.60 11.59
N PRO A 100 -2.48 -10.95 11.63
CA PRO A 100 -3.77 -11.61 11.77
C PRO A 100 -4.54 -11.13 13.02
N GLY A 101 -5.84 -10.87 12.85
CA GLY A 101 -6.72 -10.43 13.93
C GLY A 101 -6.88 -8.92 14.07
N TYR A 102 -6.11 -8.11 13.32
CA TYR A 102 -6.15 -6.66 13.41
C TYR A 102 -6.46 -6.03 12.05
N ALA A 103 -7.32 -5.02 12.02
CA ALA A 103 -7.43 -4.15 10.88
C ALA A 103 -6.29 -3.12 10.92
N GLU A 104 -5.62 -2.92 9.79
CA GLU A 104 -4.64 -1.86 9.62
C GLU A 104 -5.24 -0.76 8.76
N TYR A 105 -5.26 0.42 9.30
CA TYR A 105 -5.58 1.64 8.59
C TYR A 105 -4.30 2.44 8.39
N TYR A 106 -4.08 2.97 7.20
CA TYR A 106 -3.08 4.01 7.02
C TYR A 106 -3.54 5.07 6.02
N ILE A 107 -3.11 6.31 6.28
CA ILE A 107 -3.16 7.40 5.30
C ILE A 107 -1.84 7.38 4.53
N TRP A 108 -1.91 7.46 3.20
CA TRP A 108 -0.77 7.81 2.39
C TRP A 108 -0.79 9.28 2.02
N ALA A 109 0.40 9.89 1.95
CA ALA A 109 0.59 11.22 1.41
C ALA A 109 1.82 11.21 0.50
N ILE A 110 1.61 11.51 -0.77
CA ILE A 110 2.65 11.60 -1.80
C ILE A 110 2.76 13.05 -2.23
N ARG A 111 3.99 13.57 -2.29
CA ARG A 111 4.28 14.87 -2.89
C ARG A 111 4.59 14.67 -4.37
N LEU A 112 3.64 15.04 -5.21
CA LEU A 112 3.78 14.95 -6.66
C LEU A 112 4.76 16.00 -7.18
N ARG A 113 5.46 15.68 -8.26
CA ARG A 113 6.27 16.65 -9.00
C ARG A 113 5.40 17.58 -9.81
N ASP A 114 5.86 18.80 -10.00
CA ASP A 114 5.13 19.81 -10.75
C ASP A 114 4.98 19.38 -12.22
N ASN A 115 3.74 19.40 -12.70
CA ASN A 115 3.36 19.06 -14.09
C ASN A 115 3.83 17.69 -14.60
N ASP A 116 4.14 16.77 -13.69
CA ASP A 116 4.69 15.47 -14.03
C ASP A 116 3.76 14.36 -13.51
N PRO A 117 3.34 13.39 -14.35
CA PRO A 117 2.53 12.29 -13.89
C PRO A 117 3.35 11.35 -13.02
N MET A 118 2.76 10.88 -11.92
CA MET A 118 3.35 9.81 -11.13
C MET A 118 3.31 8.50 -11.92
N VAL A 119 4.48 7.84 -12.01
CA VAL A 119 4.61 6.54 -12.65
C VAL A 119 5.01 5.51 -11.59
N THR A 120 4.14 4.53 -11.40
CA THR A 120 4.40 3.40 -10.50
C THR A 120 4.95 2.23 -11.31
N THR A 121 6.08 1.67 -10.86
CA THR A 121 6.72 0.50 -11.49
C THR A 121 6.73 -0.66 -10.51
N VAL A 122 6.04 -1.74 -10.86
CA VAL A 122 6.06 -2.99 -10.08
C VAL A 122 7.43 -3.65 -10.22
N VAL A 123 7.94 -4.20 -9.12
CA VAL A 123 9.19 -4.98 -9.12
C VAL A 123 9.00 -6.20 -10.04
N PRO A 124 9.78 -6.33 -11.13
CA PRO A 124 9.50 -7.33 -12.18
C PRO A 124 9.45 -8.78 -11.69
N GLU A 125 10.33 -9.14 -10.76
CA GLU A 125 10.41 -10.51 -10.22
C GLU A 125 9.18 -10.92 -9.42
N HIS A 126 8.36 -9.97 -8.96
CA HIS A 126 7.13 -10.21 -8.19
C HIS A 126 5.86 -9.88 -8.95
N ALA A 127 5.95 -9.37 -10.18
CA ALA A 127 4.80 -8.96 -10.98
C ALA A 127 3.84 -10.12 -11.28
N TRP A 128 4.38 -11.33 -11.45
CA TRP A 128 3.64 -12.53 -11.81
C TRP A 128 2.51 -12.89 -10.84
N VAL A 129 2.63 -12.53 -9.55
CA VAL A 129 1.60 -12.87 -8.54
C VAL A 129 0.26 -12.18 -8.78
N ALA A 130 0.26 -11.08 -9.54
CA ALA A 130 -0.95 -10.35 -9.90
C ALA A 130 -1.53 -10.77 -11.27
N GLU A 131 -0.90 -11.71 -11.95
CA GLU A 131 -1.41 -12.23 -13.22
C GLU A 131 -2.67 -13.07 -12.99
N LYS A 132 -3.60 -13.02 -13.96
CA LYS A 132 -4.90 -13.68 -13.87
C LYS A 132 -4.78 -15.20 -13.66
N ASP A 133 -3.77 -15.81 -14.27
CA ASP A 133 -3.55 -17.26 -14.28
C ASP A 133 -2.36 -17.65 -13.38
N ALA A 134 -1.98 -16.79 -12.45
CA ALA A 134 -0.89 -17.05 -11.52
C ALA A 134 -1.14 -18.31 -10.69
N LYS A 135 -0.14 -19.18 -10.65
CA LYS A 135 -0.16 -20.39 -9.83
C LYS A 135 0.69 -20.16 -8.59
N TYR A 136 0.08 -20.37 -7.45
CA TYR A 136 0.75 -20.20 -6.17
C TYR A 136 1.21 -21.53 -5.58
N PHE A 137 2.23 -21.50 -4.74
CA PHE A 137 2.79 -22.68 -4.11
C PHE A 137 2.51 -22.70 -2.61
N PRO A 138 2.33 -23.89 -2.00
CA PRO A 138 2.21 -25.19 -2.70
C PRO A 138 0.91 -25.27 -3.50
N GLU A 139 0.94 -25.98 -4.62
CA GLU A 139 -0.30 -26.26 -5.36
C GLU A 139 -1.17 -27.18 -4.49
N ILE A 140 -2.41 -26.76 -4.22
CA ILE A 140 -3.40 -27.48 -3.41
C ILE A 140 -4.48 -28.02 -4.34
#